data_d423b5e1dad60590504aacc7f2d87001
#
_entry.id   d423b5e1dad60590504aacc7f2d87001
#
_cell.length_a   1.000
_cell.length_b   1.000
_cell.length_c   1.000
_cell.angle_alpha   90.00
_cell.angle_beta   90.00
_cell.angle_gamma   90.00
#
_symmetry.space_group_name_H-M   'P 1'
#
loop_
_entity.id
_entity.type
_entity.pdbx_description
1 polymer ?
#
loop_
_entity_poly.entity_id
_entity_poly.type
_entity_poly.pdbx_seq_one_letter_code
_entity_poly.pdbx_strand_id
1 'polypeptide(L)'
;MMDFTLSNCKDLDVRKVTCCITKRFAILLVMMVMITSKALAGASFEVIDGFKYLLDSDTKTATLMPNTEKYAGDVVIPESVKAKDGNDYKITAIGDECFSWCSGLTSITIPSSVTSFGDGCFAYCRALTSITIPTSVTSLGNRCFYNCI
;
A
#
# COMPACT_ATOMS: atom_id res chain seq x y z
N MET A 1 -16.97 38.97 2.89
CA MET A 1 -15.59 38.93 2.41
C MET A 1 -14.71 38.96 3.65
N MET A 2 -14.32 37.82 4.20
CA MET A 2 -13.43 37.71 5.37
C MET A 2 -12.25 36.89 4.97
N ASP A 3 -11.11 37.56 4.83
CA ASP A 3 -9.81 36.95 4.53
C ASP A 3 -9.31 36.20 5.76
N PHE A 4 -9.19 34.88 5.65
CA PHE A 4 -8.47 34.06 6.61
C PHE A 4 -7.02 33.96 6.20
N THR A 5 -6.16 34.74 6.83
CA THR A 5 -4.71 34.60 6.70
C THR A 5 -4.19 33.49 7.60
N LEU A 6 -3.54 32.49 7.00
CA LEU A 6 -2.98 31.26 7.59
C LEU A 6 -1.70 31.49 8.44
N SER A 7 -1.49 32.65 9.06
CA SER A 7 -0.21 32.97 9.69
C SER A 7 -0.06 32.66 11.19
N ASN A 8 -1.05 32.02 11.85
CA ASN A 8 -0.98 31.78 13.30
C ASN A 8 -1.51 30.41 13.75
N CYS A 9 -1.05 29.33 13.12
CA CYS A 9 -1.31 27.97 13.61
C CYS A 9 -0.04 27.31 14.12
N LYS A 10 0.53 27.77 15.24
CA LYS A 10 1.66 27.10 15.90
C LYS A 10 1.28 26.29 17.14
N ASP A 11 0.02 26.28 17.56
CA ASP A 11 -0.45 25.44 18.69
C ASP A 11 -1.91 25.02 18.47
N LEU A 12 -2.15 23.97 17.67
CA LEU A 12 -3.45 23.34 17.60
C LEU A 12 -3.53 22.17 18.59
N ASP A 13 -3.95 22.48 19.82
CA ASP A 13 -4.48 21.48 20.73
C ASP A 13 -5.82 20.96 20.18
N VAL A 14 -5.86 19.69 19.84
CA VAL A 14 -7.03 19.00 19.23
C VAL A 14 -8.31 19.14 20.06
N ARG A 15 -8.19 19.56 21.34
CA ARG A 15 -9.31 19.77 22.26
C ARG A 15 -10.01 21.12 22.11
N LYS A 16 -9.42 22.08 21.40
CA LYS A 16 -10.00 23.45 21.23
C LYS A 16 -10.74 23.66 19.91
N VAL A 17 -10.67 22.75 18.97
CA VAL A 17 -11.38 22.86 17.69
C VAL A 17 -12.89 22.58 17.82
N THR A 18 -13.33 22.03 18.96
CA THR A 18 -14.73 21.62 19.18
C THR A 18 -15.68 22.82 19.48
N CYS A 19 -15.16 24.03 19.65
CA CYS A 19 -15.98 25.16 20.14
C CYS A 19 -16.56 26.12 19.08
N CYS A 20 -16.19 25.99 17.80
CA CYS A 20 -16.61 26.93 16.74
C CYS A 20 -17.42 26.35 15.59
N ILE A 21 -17.76 25.05 15.64
CA ILE A 21 -18.56 24.44 14.59
C ILE A 21 -19.97 24.19 15.14
N THR A 22 -20.95 24.84 14.54
CA THR A 22 -22.37 24.68 14.89
C THR A 22 -22.73 23.18 14.84
N LYS A 23 -23.51 22.70 15.85
CA LYS A 23 -23.88 21.29 16.07
C LYS A 23 -24.32 20.50 14.83
N ARG A 24 -24.78 21.17 13.78
CA ARG A 24 -25.19 20.51 12.51
C ARG A 24 -24.02 20.12 11.61
N PHE A 25 -22.90 20.86 11.62
CA PHE A 25 -21.71 20.53 10.85
C PHE A 25 -20.82 19.47 11.54
N ALA A 26 -20.80 19.46 12.87
CA ALA A 26 -20.03 18.48 13.65
C ALA A 26 -20.57 17.05 13.45
N ILE A 27 -21.89 16.87 13.31
CA ILE A 27 -22.50 15.55 13.08
C ILE A 27 -22.14 15.03 11.68
N LEU A 28 -22.14 15.90 10.66
CA LEU A 28 -21.74 15.50 9.29
C LEU A 28 -20.25 15.17 9.19
N LEU A 29 -19.39 15.95 9.86
CA LEU A 29 -17.94 15.70 9.88
C LEU A 29 -17.60 14.44 10.66
N VAL A 30 -18.26 14.19 11.79
CA VAL A 30 -18.09 12.95 12.58
C VAL A 30 -18.62 11.74 11.83
N MET A 31 -19.73 11.86 11.10
CA MET A 31 -20.21 10.78 10.23
C MET A 31 -19.27 10.53 9.05
N MET A 32 -18.68 11.57 8.45
CA MET A 32 -17.73 11.42 7.36
C MET A 32 -16.39 10.81 7.83
N VAL A 33 -15.92 11.16 9.03
CA VAL A 33 -14.74 10.54 9.67
C VAL A 33 -15.03 9.10 10.09
N MET A 34 -16.26 8.79 10.52
CA MET A 34 -16.67 7.41 10.86
C MET A 34 -16.78 6.51 9.63
N ILE A 35 -17.14 7.05 8.46
CA ILE A 35 -17.19 6.29 7.20
C ILE A 35 -15.78 6.00 6.68
N THR A 36 -14.83 6.94 6.84
CA THR A 36 -13.44 6.74 6.44
C THR A 36 -12.65 5.87 7.42
N SER A 37 -12.99 5.88 8.72
CA SER A 37 -12.32 5.04 9.72
C SER A 37 -12.75 3.56 9.65
N LYS A 38 -13.93 3.26 9.11
CA LYS A 38 -14.39 1.87 8.94
C LYS A 38 -13.70 1.16 7.76
N ALA A 39 -13.20 1.93 6.78
CA ALA A 39 -12.43 1.39 5.65
C ALA A 39 -10.96 1.06 6.02
N LEU A 40 -10.45 1.56 7.16
CA LEU A 40 -9.08 1.27 7.63
C LEU A 40 -9.03 0.42 8.92
N ALA A 41 -10.17 0.08 9.51
CA ALA A 41 -10.21 -0.60 10.81
C ALA A 41 -9.68 -2.05 10.79
N GLY A 42 -9.48 -2.62 9.60
CA GLY A 42 -8.94 -3.97 9.42
C GLY A 42 -7.56 -4.02 8.74
N ALA A 43 -6.98 -2.87 8.36
CA ALA A 43 -5.73 -2.84 7.62
C ALA A 43 -4.54 -2.48 8.53
N SER A 44 -3.49 -3.30 8.50
CA SER A 44 -2.25 -3.06 9.23
C SER A 44 -1.04 -3.23 8.33
N PHE A 45 0.04 -2.46 8.61
CA PHE A 45 1.30 -2.64 7.92
C PHE A 45 2.24 -3.51 8.76
N GLU A 46 2.80 -4.53 8.15
CA GLU A 46 3.85 -5.34 8.76
C GLU A 46 5.02 -5.56 7.82
N VAL A 47 6.22 -5.69 8.40
CA VAL A 47 7.41 -6.15 7.70
C VAL A 47 7.67 -7.58 8.13
N ILE A 48 7.64 -8.50 7.15
CA ILE A 48 7.84 -9.94 7.34
C ILE A 48 8.87 -10.40 6.32
N ASP A 49 9.92 -11.05 6.78
CA ASP A 49 11.03 -11.57 5.94
C ASP A 49 11.62 -10.51 4.98
N GLY A 50 11.72 -9.27 5.43
CA GLY A 50 12.25 -8.15 4.63
C GLY A 50 11.28 -7.54 3.63
N PHE A 51 10.05 -8.02 3.56
CA PHE A 51 8.98 -7.46 2.73
C PHE A 51 7.97 -6.68 3.58
N LYS A 52 7.51 -5.55 3.06
CA LYS A 52 6.46 -4.75 3.69
C LYS A 52 5.11 -5.12 3.11
N TYR A 53 4.17 -5.46 3.98
CA TYR A 53 2.82 -5.84 3.60
C TYR A 53 1.78 -4.90 4.19
N LEU A 54 0.74 -4.64 3.44
CA LEU A 54 -0.54 -4.14 3.93
C LEU A 54 -1.45 -5.36 4.13
N LEU A 55 -1.79 -5.65 5.37
CA LEU A 55 -2.63 -6.79 5.75
C LEU A 55 -4.07 -6.33 5.94
N ASP A 56 -5.00 -7.06 5.36
CA ASP A 56 -6.44 -6.87 5.56
C ASP A 56 -6.97 -8.02 6.42
N SER A 57 -7.32 -7.71 7.66
CA SER A 57 -7.79 -8.71 8.63
C SER A 57 -9.16 -9.27 8.32
N ASP A 58 -9.98 -8.55 7.56
CA ASP A 58 -11.35 -8.94 7.24
C ASP A 58 -11.37 -9.99 6.12
N THR A 59 -10.53 -9.79 5.11
CA THR A 59 -10.43 -10.69 3.94
C THR A 59 -9.31 -11.71 4.07
N LYS A 60 -8.42 -11.58 5.07
CA LYS A 60 -7.21 -12.38 5.24
C LYS A 60 -6.31 -12.33 4.01
N THR A 61 -6.20 -11.16 3.41
CA THR A 61 -5.35 -10.91 2.25
C THR A 61 -4.23 -9.95 2.58
N ALA A 62 -3.14 -10.04 1.83
CA ALA A 62 -1.99 -9.17 1.92
C ALA A 62 -1.69 -8.52 0.56
N THR A 63 -1.35 -7.25 0.58
CA THR A 63 -0.77 -6.53 -0.56
C THR A 63 0.70 -6.25 -0.27
N LEU A 64 1.58 -6.66 -1.17
CA LEU A 64 2.99 -6.34 -1.07
C LEU A 64 3.21 -4.86 -1.38
N MET A 65 3.88 -4.15 -0.50
CA MET A 65 4.05 -2.69 -0.56
C MET A 65 5.51 -2.30 -0.82
N PRO A 66 5.76 -1.09 -1.35
CA PRO A 66 7.12 -0.58 -1.52
C PRO A 66 7.90 -0.60 -0.20
N ASN A 67 9.15 -1.02 -0.27
CA ASN A 67 10.07 -0.95 0.86
C ASN A 67 11.00 0.26 0.73
N THR A 68 11.57 0.69 1.86
CA THR A 68 12.61 1.73 1.88
C THR A 68 13.90 1.26 1.22
N GLU A 69 14.25 -0.01 1.42
CA GLU A 69 15.39 -0.64 0.78
C GLU A 69 14.97 -1.27 -0.55
N LYS A 70 15.83 -1.13 -1.57
CA LYS A 70 15.54 -1.68 -2.89
C LYS A 70 15.91 -3.15 -2.95
N TYR A 71 15.02 -3.93 -3.55
CA TYR A 71 15.24 -5.35 -3.77
C TYR A 71 16.30 -5.60 -4.83
N ALA A 72 17.15 -6.60 -4.61
CA ALA A 72 18.21 -7.01 -5.53
C ALA A 72 18.36 -8.53 -5.56
N GLY A 73 18.95 -9.04 -6.65
CA GLY A 73 19.11 -10.47 -6.86
C GLY A 73 17.81 -11.18 -7.22
N ASP A 74 17.70 -12.42 -6.76
CA ASP A 74 16.55 -13.27 -7.03
C ASP A 74 15.54 -13.14 -5.88
N VAL A 75 14.33 -12.73 -6.20
CA VAL A 75 13.24 -12.51 -5.25
C VAL A 75 12.16 -13.56 -5.43
N VAL A 76 11.76 -14.20 -4.35
CA VAL A 76 10.63 -15.14 -4.34
C VAL A 76 9.54 -14.58 -3.43
N ILE A 77 8.37 -14.29 -4.01
CA ILE A 77 7.20 -13.87 -3.24
C ILE A 77 6.45 -15.14 -2.80
N PRO A 78 6.21 -15.34 -1.48
CA PRO A 78 5.44 -16.50 -1.01
C PRO A 78 3.95 -16.38 -1.36
N GLU A 79 3.21 -17.48 -1.32
CA GLU A 79 1.75 -17.44 -1.53
C GLU A 79 1.00 -16.80 -0.36
N SER A 80 1.52 -16.98 0.85
CA SER A 80 0.96 -16.41 2.09
C SER A 80 2.06 -16.05 3.07
N VAL A 81 1.74 -15.15 3.99
CA VAL A 81 2.61 -14.75 5.09
C VAL A 81 1.88 -14.89 6.41
N LYS A 82 2.63 -15.27 7.45
CA LYS A 82 2.11 -15.35 8.81
C LYS A 82 2.40 -14.04 9.53
N ALA A 83 1.34 -13.35 9.92
CA ALA A 83 1.44 -12.08 10.65
C ALA A 83 1.63 -12.28 12.15
N LYS A 84 1.94 -11.20 12.86
CA LYS A 84 2.15 -11.20 14.33
C LYS A 84 0.89 -11.58 15.11
N ASP A 85 -0.29 -11.38 14.53
CA ASP A 85 -1.57 -11.80 15.10
C ASP A 85 -1.78 -13.32 15.06
N GLY A 86 -0.83 -14.06 14.47
CA GLY A 86 -0.85 -15.51 14.33
C GLY A 86 -1.66 -16.03 13.15
N ASN A 87 -2.30 -15.15 12.37
CA ASN A 87 -3.07 -15.52 11.19
C ASN A 87 -2.19 -15.57 9.93
N ASP A 88 -2.62 -16.40 8.98
CA ASP A 88 -2.05 -16.45 7.65
C ASP A 88 -2.82 -15.49 6.72
N TYR A 89 -2.06 -14.71 5.93
CA TYR A 89 -2.58 -13.76 4.96
C TYR A 89 -2.12 -14.15 3.56
N LYS A 90 -3.07 -14.36 2.66
CA LYS A 90 -2.80 -14.72 1.27
C LYS A 90 -2.37 -13.48 0.50
N ILE A 91 -1.25 -13.56 -0.23
CA ILE A 91 -0.77 -12.42 -1.04
C ILE A 91 -1.57 -12.40 -2.34
N THR A 92 -2.38 -11.36 -2.53
CA THR A 92 -3.27 -11.23 -3.69
C THR A 92 -2.94 -10.08 -4.61
N ALA A 93 -2.14 -9.12 -4.13
CA ALA A 93 -1.76 -7.96 -4.92
C ALA A 93 -0.30 -7.55 -4.66
N ILE A 94 0.31 -6.97 -5.67
CA ILE A 94 1.56 -6.24 -5.56
C ILE A 94 1.22 -4.76 -5.78
N GLY A 95 1.50 -3.92 -4.79
CA GLY A 95 1.09 -2.52 -4.77
C GLY A 95 1.88 -1.63 -5.74
N ASP A 96 1.48 -0.36 -5.77
CA ASP A 96 2.10 0.64 -6.63
C ASP A 96 3.58 0.80 -6.31
N GLU A 97 4.39 0.93 -7.37
CA GLU A 97 5.83 1.16 -7.28
C GLU A 97 6.61 0.17 -6.39
N CYS A 98 6.03 -1.01 -6.07
CA CYS A 98 6.60 -1.96 -5.11
C CYS A 98 8.05 -2.32 -5.41
N PHE A 99 8.37 -2.62 -6.67
CA PHE A 99 9.73 -2.91 -7.14
C PHE A 99 10.31 -1.80 -8.01
N SER A 100 9.72 -0.62 -8.00
CA SER A 100 10.20 0.52 -8.79
C SER A 100 11.63 0.88 -8.40
N TRP A 101 12.48 1.12 -9.43
CA TRP A 101 13.91 1.42 -9.26
C TRP A 101 14.74 0.31 -8.62
N CYS A 102 14.26 -0.94 -8.61
CA CYS A 102 15.05 -2.10 -8.21
C CYS A 102 16.01 -2.49 -9.32
N SER A 103 17.02 -1.65 -9.57
CA SER A 103 17.98 -1.85 -10.67
C SER A 103 18.87 -3.07 -10.50
N GLY A 104 18.93 -3.65 -9.31
CA GLY A 104 19.66 -4.89 -9.02
C GLY A 104 18.78 -6.16 -8.99
N LEU A 105 17.47 -6.04 -9.22
CA LEU A 105 16.54 -7.17 -9.26
C LEU A 105 16.77 -7.97 -10.55
N THR A 106 17.28 -9.20 -10.43
CA THR A 106 17.64 -10.07 -11.57
C THR A 106 16.52 -11.02 -11.96
N SER A 107 15.83 -11.57 -10.99
CA SER A 107 14.66 -12.42 -11.22
C SER A 107 13.61 -12.24 -10.12
N ILE A 108 12.37 -12.57 -10.46
CA ILE A 108 11.28 -12.57 -9.50
C ILE A 108 10.32 -13.73 -9.78
N THR A 109 9.99 -14.47 -8.73
CA THR A 109 8.96 -15.50 -8.76
C THR A 109 7.69 -14.95 -8.11
N ILE A 110 6.60 -14.93 -8.87
CA ILE A 110 5.29 -14.43 -8.45
C ILE A 110 4.35 -15.61 -8.24
N PRO A 111 3.73 -15.75 -7.06
CA PRO A 111 2.85 -16.89 -6.79
C PRO A 111 1.51 -16.76 -7.53
N SER A 112 0.84 -17.90 -7.73
CA SER A 112 -0.47 -17.97 -8.40
C SER A 112 -1.61 -17.34 -7.62
N SER A 113 -1.35 -16.93 -6.37
CA SER A 113 -2.31 -16.19 -5.55
C SER A 113 -2.46 -14.72 -5.97
N VAL A 114 -1.49 -14.14 -6.66
CA VAL A 114 -1.49 -12.74 -7.09
C VAL A 114 -2.43 -12.56 -8.28
N THR A 115 -3.31 -11.56 -8.16
CA THR A 115 -4.33 -11.24 -9.17
C THR A 115 -4.15 -9.86 -9.80
N SER A 116 -3.38 -8.96 -9.15
CA SER A 116 -3.19 -7.59 -9.63
C SER A 116 -1.81 -7.03 -9.32
N PHE A 117 -1.33 -6.19 -10.23
CA PHE A 117 -0.15 -5.35 -10.06
C PHE A 117 -0.57 -3.88 -10.07
N GLY A 118 0.01 -3.09 -9.17
CA GLY A 118 -0.18 -1.65 -9.11
C GLY A 118 0.57 -0.87 -10.18
N ASP A 119 0.38 0.44 -10.19
CA ASP A 119 1.02 1.36 -11.13
C ASP A 119 2.53 1.37 -10.92
N GLY A 120 3.32 1.35 -12.02
CA GLY A 120 4.77 1.42 -11.95
C GLY A 120 5.46 0.30 -11.18
N CYS A 121 4.77 -0.81 -10.94
CA CYS A 121 5.20 -1.87 -10.01
C CYS A 121 6.65 -2.33 -10.23
N PHE A 122 7.06 -2.50 -11.49
CA PHE A 122 8.42 -2.89 -11.89
C PHE A 122 9.14 -1.80 -12.71
N ALA A 123 8.70 -0.56 -12.64
CA ALA A 123 9.33 0.51 -13.41
C ALA A 123 10.81 0.66 -13.06
N TYR A 124 11.66 0.84 -14.08
CA TYR A 124 13.11 1.00 -13.95
C TYR A 124 13.86 -0.20 -13.33
N CYS A 125 13.32 -1.42 -13.40
CA CYS A 125 14.02 -2.65 -13.04
C CYS A 125 14.97 -3.07 -14.16
N ARG A 126 16.14 -2.42 -14.27
CA ARG A 126 17.04 -2.56 -15.42
C ARG A 126 17.78 -3.89 -15.51
N ALA A 127 17.94 -4.62 -14.40
CA ALA A 127 18.55 -5.94 -14.38
C ALA A 127 17.54 -7.07 -14.64
N LEU A 128 16.24 -6.78 -14.62
CA LEU A 128 15.17 -7.76 -14.81
C LEU A 128 14.98 -8.05 -16.31
N THR A 129 15.61 -9.09 -16.80
CA THR A 129 15.59 -9.46 -18.22
C THR A 129 14.37 -10.28 -18.63
N SER A 130 13.73 -10.94 -17.68
CA SER A 130 12.52 -11.72 -17.90
C SER A 130 11.68 -11.80 -16.63
N ILE A 131 10.38 -11.94 -16.82
CA ILE A 131 9.41 -12.14 -15.73
C ILE A 131 8.30 -13.07 -16.22
N THR A 132 7.94 -14.04 -15.38
CA THR A 132 6.77 -14.88 -15.64
C THR A 132 5.58 -14.32 -14.87
N ILE A 133 4.57 -13.87 -15.60
CA ILE A 133 3.33 -13.38 -15.01
C ILE A 133 2.36 -14.57 -14.90
N PRO A 134 1.88 -14.90 -13.69
CA PRO A 134 0.90 -15.96 -13.52
C PRO A 134 -0.41 -15.67 -14.26
N THR A 135 -1.09 -16.71 -14.72
CA THR A 135 -2.39 -16.58 -15.40
C THR A 135 -3.51 -16.07 -14.49
N SER A 136 -3.29 -16.07 -13.18
CA SER A 136 -4.17 -15.47 -12.17
C SER A 136 -4.21 -13.95 -12.23
N VAL A 137 -3.19 -13.29 -12.80
CA VAL A 137 -3.13 -11.84 -12.88
C VAL A 137 -4.09 -11.34 -13.95
N THR A 138 -5.12 -10.63 -13.50
CA THR A 138 -6.19 -10.08 -14.34
C THR A 138 -6.11 -8.56 -14.51
N SER A 139 -5.28 -7.90 -13.70
CA SER A 139 -5.11 -6.44 -13.72
C SER A 139 -3.65 -6.05 -13.64
N LEU A 140 -3.23 -5.19 -14.57
CA LEU A 140 -1.91 -4.56 -14.58
C LEU A 140 -2.09 -3.04 -14.50
N GLY A 141 -1.38 -2.42 -13.57
CA GLY A 141 -1.32 -0.97 -13.43
C GLY A 141 -0.60 -0.28 -14.58
N ASN A 142 -0.77 1.04 -14.68
CA ASN A 142 -0.13 1.84 -15.70
C ASN A 142 1.39 1.80 -15.56
N ARG A 143 2.12 1.78 -16.68
CA ARG A 143 3.59 1.82 -16.69
C ARG A 143 4.26 0.74 -15.83
N CYS A 144 3.58 -0.39 -15.61
CA CYS A 144 4.04 -1.46 -14.72
C CYS A 144 5.47 -1.91 -15.05
N PHE A 145 5.84 -2.00 -16.31
CA PHE A 145 7.18 -2.38 -16.80
C PHE A 145 7.90 -1.24 -17.53
N TYR A 146 7.63 -0.01 -17.16
CA TYR A 146 8.23 1.14 -17.83
C TYR A 146 9.75 1.17 -17.62
N ASN A 147 10.50 1.27 -18.71
CA ASN A 147 11.97 1.40 -18.71
C ASN A 147 12.73 0.24 -18.03
N CYS A 148 12.26 -0.99 -18.25
CA CYS A 148 12.93 -2.24 -17.89
C CYS A 148 13.84 -2.69 -19.05
N ILE A 149 14.95 -1.94 -19.31
CA ILE A 149 15.88 -2.18 -20.43
C ILE A 149 17.28 -2.32 -19.89
#